data_370476d3c773a87b1f6b45bee24702bd
#
_entry.id   370476d3c773a87b1f6b45bee24702bd
#
_cell.length_a   1.000
_cell.length_b   1.000
_cell.length_c   1.000
_cell.angle_alpha   90.00
_cell.angle_beta   90.00
_cell.angle_gamma   90.00
#
_symmetry.space_group_name_H-M   'P 1'
#
loop_
_entity.id
_entity.type
_entity.pdbx_description
1 polymer ?
#
loop_
_entity_poly.entity_id
_entity_poly.type
_entity_poly.pdbx_seq_one_letter_code
_entity_poly.pdbx_strand_id
1 'polypeptide(L)'
;MLRSAAVAHTVIDGDFMRQVHPAPEGDPHRAKITESNLTAVWANFTQRGYRRLLYTNTLSVLPETAGMFERALGGGARITRVLLTASDATARERLVGRERGSELEKELEGSIRKARLLDKRAPEDTVRVATDGRLIVDIAREVVAATGWATIDSP
;
A
#
# COMPACT_ATOMS: atom_id res chain seq x y z
N MET A 1 -12.82 -9.49 6.36
CA MET A 1 -13.34 -8.35 7.15
C MET A 1 -14.22 -7.42 6.31
N LEU A 2 -13.70 -6.57 5.41
CA LEU A 2 -14.56 -5.68 4.60
C LEU A 2 -15.64 -6.44 3.83
N ARG A 3 -15.29 -7.59 3.23
CA ARG A 3 -16.26 -8.46 2.54
C ARG A 3 -17.31 -9.01 3.51
N SER A 4 -16.91 -9.46 4.70
CA SER A 4 -17.85 -9.97 5.72
C SER A 4 -18.76 -8.87 6.27
N ALA A 5 -18.29 -7.63 6.29
CA ALA A 5 -19.08 -6.45 6.66
C ALA A 5 -19.90 -5.86 5.49
N ALA A 6 -19.99 -6.56 4.35
CA ALA A 6 -20.67 -6.12 3.13
C ALA A 6 -20.23 -4.72 2.62
N VAL A 7 -19.00 -4.30 2.92
CA VAL A 7 -18.46 -3.03 2.46
C VAL A 7 -17.97 -3.18 1.02
N ALA A 8 -18.65 -2.54 0.08
CA ALA A 8 -18.21 -2.52 -1.33
C ALA A 8 -16.88 -1.78 -1.45
N HIS A 9 -15.87 -2.46 -1.96
CA HIS A 9 -14.51 -1.94 -2.13
C HIS A 9 -13.81 -2.63 -3.29
N THR A 10 -12.73 -2.01 -3.76
CA THR A 10 -11.80 -2.57 -4.74
C THR A 10 -10.40 -2.65 -4.12
N VAL A 11 -9.57 -3.55 -4.64
CA VAL A 11 -8.17 -3.70 -4.23
C VAL A 11 -7.30 -3.59 -5.47
N ILE A 12 -6.28 -2.75 -5.41
CA ILE A 12 -5.26 -2.61 -6.44
C ILE A 12 -3.90 -2.80 -5.79
N ASP A 13 -3.15 -3.77 -6.28
CA ASP A 13 -1.73 -3.88 -5.98
C ASP A 13 -0.96 -2.94 -6.92
N GLY A 14 -0.32 -1.93 -6.34
CA GLY A 14 0.39 -0.89 -7.07
C GLY A 14 1.62 -1.40 -7.81
N ASP A 15 2.19 -2.54 -7.40
CA ASP A 15 3.31 -3.11 -8.11
C ASP A 15 2.91 -3.62 -9.50
N PHE A 16 1.67 -4.09 -9.68
CA PHE A 16 1.16 -4.44 -11.02
C PHE A 16 0.94 -3.24 -11.93
N MET A 17 0.72 -2.05 -11.36
CA MET A 17 0.50 -0.84 -12.16
C MET A 17 1.75 -0.35 -12.89
N ARG A 18 2.93 -0.85 -12.52
CA ARG A 18 4.23 -0.43 -13.06
C ARG A 18 5.01 -1.54 -13.76
N GLN A 19 4.44 -2.72 -13.91
CA GLN A 19 5.10 -3.86 -14.55
C GLN A 19 5.15 -3.68 -16.07
N VAL A 20 6.18 -3.02 -16.55
CA VAL A 20 6.48 -2.82 -17.97
C VAL A 20 7.98 -2.94 -18.20
N HIS A 21 8.39 -3.59 -19.29
CA HIS A 21 9.80 -3.72 -19.67
C HIS A 21 9.96 -3.56 -21.20
N PRO A 22 10.91 -2.75 -21.65
CA PRO A 22 11.74 -1.81 -20.89
C PRO A 22 10.92 -0.69 -20.25
N ALA A 23 11.55 0.12 -19.38
CA ALA A 23 10.90 1.32 -18.87
C ALA A 23 10.58 2.26 -20.04
N PRO A 24 9.40 2.92 -20.06
CA PRO A 24 9.05 3.85 -21.13
C PRO A 24 10.06 5.01 -21.23
N GLU A 25 10.27 5.49 -22.44
CA GLU A 25 11.11 6.67 -22.67
C GLU A 25 10.56 7.88 -21.90
N GLY A 26 11.45 8.58 -21.20
CA GLY A 26 11.07 9.73 -20.35
C GLY A 26 10.28 9.36 -19.08
N ASP A 27 10.21 8.05 -18.72
CA ASP A 27 9.61 7.56 -17.47
C ASP A 27 10.42 6.40 -16.84
N PRO A 28 11.70 6.62 -16.52
CA PRO A 28 12.59 5.57 -16.01
C PRO A 28 12.11 4.99 -14.67
N HIS A 29 11.35 5.74 -13.91
CA HIS A 29 10.75 5.31 -12.65
C HIS A 29 9.33 4.75 -12.80
N ARG A 30 8.81 4.71 -14.01
CA ARG A 30 7.47 4.20 -14.33
C ARG A 30 6.32 4.95 -13.61
N ALA A 31 6.55 6.20 -13.24
CA ALA A 31 5.57 6.99 -12.49
C ALA A 31 4.35 7.35 -13.36
N LYS A 32 4.60 7.78 -14.60
CA LYS A 32 3.55 8.16 -15.55
C LYS A 32 2.69 6.96 -15.95
N ILE A 33 3.32 5.82 -16.26
CA ILE A 33 2.57 4.61 -16.61
C ILE A 33 1.78 4.09 -15.41
N THR A 34 2.31 4.18 -14.19
CA THR A 34 1.59 3.83 -12.96
C THR A 34 0.33 4.68 -12.80
N GLU A 35 0.45 5.99 -12.95
CA GLU A 35 -0.68 6.92 -12.87
C GLU A 35 -1.73 6.64 -13.95
N SER A 36 -1.30 6.44 -15.19
CA SER A 36 -2.19 6.14 -16.32
C SER A 36 -2.97 4.84 -16.10
N ASN A 37 -2.29 3.78 -15.68
CA ASN A 37 -2.92 2.50 -15.39
C ASN A 37 -3.89 2.59 -14.21
N LEU A 38 -3.49 3.28 -13.13
CA LEU A 38 -4.37 3.50 -11.98
C LEU A 38 -5.63 4.27 -12.39
N THR A 39 -5.48 5.33 -13.18
CA THR A 39 -6.61 6.12 -13.70
C THR A 39 -7.59 5.25 -14.48
N ALA A 40 -7.08 4.45 -15.43
CA ALA A 40 -7.91 3.59 -16.27
C ALA A 40 -8.63 2.51 -15.45
N VAL A 41 -7.93 1.84 -14.55
CA VAL A 41 -8.51 0.80 -13.70
C VAL A 41 -9.54 1.39 -12.74
N TRP A 42 -9.24 2.53 -12.13
CA TRP A 42 -10.19 3.21 -11.23
C TRP A 42 -11.45 3.67 -11.96
N ALA A 43 -11.32 4.23 -13.16
CA ALA A 43 -12.47 4.60 -13.98
C ALA A 43 -13.40 3.41 -14.26
N ASN A 44 -12.84 2.23 -14.56
CA ASN A 44 -13.63 1.01 -14.73
C ASN A 44 -14.40 0.60 -13.48
N PHE A 45 -13.82 0.78 -12.28
CA PHE A 45 -14.50 0.46 -11.03
C PHE A 45 -15.58 1.49 -10.70
N THR A 46 -15.31 2.78 -10.89
CA THR A 46 -16.28 3.84 -10.59
C THR A 46 -17.51 3.80 -11.49
N GLN A 47 -17.36 3.42 -12.76
CA GLN A 47 -18.48 3.16 -13.68
C GLN A 47 -19.41 2.05 -13.19
N ARG A 48 -18.91 1.14 -12.36
CA ARG A 48 -19.69 0.05 -11.73
C ARG A 48 -20.16 0.39 -10.31
N GLY A 49 -20.04 1.64 -9.88
CA GLY A 49 -20.52 2.11 -8.59
C GLY A 49 -19.57 1.93 -7.42
N TYR A 50 -18.37 1.42 -7.61
CA TYR A 50 -17.39 1.34 -6.53
C TYR A 50 -16.85 2.72 -6.18
N ARG A 51 -16.69 2.98 -4.88
CA ARG A 51 -16.25 4.28 -4.33
C ARG A 51 -15.16 4.15 -3.27
N ARG A 52 -14.71 2.94 -2.99
CA ARG A 52 -13.65 2.66 -2.02
C ARG A 52 -12.54 1.86 -2.68
N LEU A 53 -11.32 2.35 -2.55
CA LEU A 53 -10.11 1.73 -3.10
C LEU A 53 -9.14 1.42 -1.96
N LEU A 54 -8.71 0.16 -1.87
CA LEU A 54 -7.53 -0.24 -1.12
C LEU A 54 -6.37 -0.35 -2.12
N TYR A 55 -5.39 0.53 -1.98
CA TYR A 55 -4.20 0.52 -2.81
C TYR A 55 -2.99 0.10 -1.98
N THR A 56 -2.24 -0.89 -2.42
CA THR A 56 -1.05 -1.40 -1.73
C THR A 56 0.21 -1.14 -2.55
N ASN A 57 1.20 -0.53 -1.94
CA ASN A 57 2.55 -0.36 -2.49
C ASN A 57 3.49 0.13 -1.40
N THR A 58 4.77 -0.25 -1.46
CA THR A 58 5.76 0.08 -0.42
C THR A 58 5.91 1.58 -0.20
N LEU A 59 5.86 2.40 -1.25
CA LEU A 59 6.16 3.85 -1.16
C LEU A 59 4.90 4.72 -1.24
N SER A 60 3.71 4.14 -1.30
CA SER A 60 2.46 4.87 -1.55
C SER A 60 2.05 5.83 -0.44
N VAL A 61 2.62 5.71 0.76
CA VAL A 61 2.35 6.64 1.87
C VAL A 61 3.18 7.93 1.81
N LEU A 62 4.20 7.99 0.95
CA LEU A 62 5.08 9.15 0.86
C LEU A 62 4.38 10.37 0.25
N PRO A 63 4.72 11.60 0.68
CA PRO A 63 4.09 12.83 0.18
C PRO A 63 4.12 12.98 -1.33
N GLU A 64 5.18 12.50 -1.98
CA GLU A 64 5.39 12.62 -3.43
C GLU A 64 4.32 11.87 -4.25
N THR A 65 3.66 10.89 -3.65
CA THR A 65 2.61 10.12 -4.33
C THR A 65 1.24 10.78 -4.26
N ALA A 66 1.05 11.77 -3.40
CA ALA A 66 -0.25 12.42 -3.18
C ALA A 66 -0.85 12.98 -4.47
N GLY A 67 -0.07 13.74 -5.24
CA GLY A 67 -0.52 14.32 -6.51
C GLY A 67 -0.90 13.27 -7.56
N MET A 68 -0.23 12.12 -7.58
CA MET A 68 -0.62 11.00 -8.44
C MET A 68 -2.02 10.49 -8.08
N PHE A 69 -2.30 10.29 -6.80
CA PHE A 69 -3.63 9.83 -6.37
C PHE A 69 -4.72 10.88 -6.63
N GLU A 70 -4.45 12.15 -6.40
CA GLU A 70 -5.40 13.23 -6.71
C GLU A 70 -5.80 13.23 -8.19
N ARG A 71 -4.83 13.14 -9.09
CA ARG A 71 -5.09 13.10 -10.53
C ARG A 71 -5.77 11.81 -10.96
N ALA A 72 -5.26 10.66 -10.50
CA ALA A 72 -5.77 9.36 -10.92
C ALA A 72 -7.19 9.07 -10.41
N LEU A 73 -7.56 9.57 -9.22
CA LEU A 73 -8.86 9.32 -8.61
C LEU A 73 -9.90 10.40 -8.91
N GLY A 74 -9.54 11.46 -9.63
CA GLY A 74 -10.47 12.51 -10.08
C GLY A 74 -10.73 13.62 -9.06
N GLY A 75 -9.85 13.83 -8.08
CA GLY A 75 -9.97 14.86 -7.04
C GLY A 75 -11.01 14.54 -5.97
N GLY A 76 -10.91 15.19 -4.81
CA GLY A 76 -11.86 15.04 -3.70
C GLY A 76 -11.84 13.68 -2.98
N ALA A 77 -10.94 12.78 -3.33
CA ALA A 77 -10.78 11.51 -2.64
C ALA A 77 -10.21 11.73 -1.23
N ARG A 78 -10.88 11.18 -0.21
CA ARG A 78 -10.33 11.13 1.14
C ARG A 78 -9.30 9.99 1.20
N ILE A 79 -8.05 10.32 1.42
CA ILE A 79 -6.95 9.37 1.49
C ILE A 79 -6.59 9.12 2.95
N THR A 80 -6.67 7.86 3.39
CA THR A 80 -6.14 7.40 4.68
C THR A 80 -4.82 6.68 4.41
N ARG A 81 -3.72 7.21 4.94
CA ARG A 81 -2.39 6.59 4.83
C ARG A 81 -2.19 5.62 5.98
N VAL A 82 -1.84 4.39 5.64
CA VAL A 82 -1.53 3.36 6.63
C VAL A 82 -0.16 2.77 6.33
N LEU A 83 0.73 2.82 7.30
CA LEU A 83 2.06 2.22 7.23
C LEU A 83 2.13 1.02 8.17
N LEU A 84 2.26 -0.17 7.60
CA LEU A 84 2.55 -1.37 8.38
C LEU A 84 4.03 -1.38 8.74
N THR A 85 4.35 -1.52 10.03
CA THR A 85 5.71 -1.55 10.52
C THR A 85 6.07 -2.91 11.12
N ALA A 86 7.35 -3.26 11.05
CA ALA A 86 7.91 -4.44 11.68
C ALA A 86 9.34 -4.13 12.15
N SER A 87 9.78 -4.81 13.21
CA SER A 87 11.17 -4.78 13.63
C SER A 87 12.09 -5.42 12.57
N ASP A 88 13.37 -5.05 12.59
CA ASP A 88 14.36 -5.64 11.68
C ASP A 88 14.44 -7.17 11.88
N ALA A 89 14.24 -7.67 13.10
CA ALA A 89 14.21 -9.10 13.41
C ALA A 89 13.04 -9.80 12.72
N THR A 90 11.83 -9.25 12.84
CA THR A 90 10.63 -9.78 12.18
C THR A 90 10.72 -9.70 10.66
N ALA A 91 11.28 -8.60 10.13
CA ALA A 91 11.49 -8.43 8.70
C ALA A 91 12.46 -9.51 8.16
N ARG A 92 13.56 -9.76 8.88
CA ARG A 92 14.52 -10.83 8.54
C ARG A 92 13.87 -12.21 8.55
N GLU A 93 13.14 -12.55 9.60
CA GLU A 93 12.44 -13.83 9.73
C GLU A 93 11.49 -14.09 8.55
N ARG A 94 10.70 -13.07 8.18
CA ARG A 94 9.76 -13.17 7.06
C ARG A 94 10.45 -13.31 5.72
N LEU A 95 11.60 -12.65 5.51
CA LEU A 95 12.37 -12.75 4.28
C LEU A 95 13.06 -14.10 4.16
N VAL A 96 13.65 -14.64 5.24
CA VAL A 96 14.26 -15.98 5.26
C VAL A 96 13.26 -17.07 4.84
N GLY A 97 11.99 -16.89 5.19
CA GLY A 97 10.93 -17.83 4.79
C GLY A 97 10.55 -17.76 3.29
N ARG A 98 10.96 -16.70 2.57
CA ARG A 98 10.59 -16.44 1.17
C ARG A 98 11.76 -16.56 0.20
N GLU A 99 12.93 -16.12 0.61
CA GLU A 99 14.13 -16.03 -0.22
C GLU A 99 15.22 -17.00 0.27
N ARG A 100 16.04 -17.51 -0.65
CA ARG A 100 17.16 -18.39 -0.33
C ARG A 100 18.42 -17.90 -1.03
N GLY A 101 19.58 -17.98 -0.33
CA GLY A 101 20.90 -17.71 -0.89
C GLY A 101 21.35 -16.24 -0.80
N SER A 102 22.25 -15.83 -1.69
CA SER A 102 22.88 -14.50 -1.69
C SER A 102 21.95 -13.32 -1.95
N GLU A 103 20.76 -13.55 -2.51
CA GLU A 103 19.73 -12.54 -2.73
C GLU A 103 19.12 -12.07 -1.41
N LEU A 104 19.07 -12.95 -0.39
CA LEU A 104 18.47 -12.64 0.91
C LEU A 104 19.09 -11.41 1.60
N GLU A 105 20.42 -11.33 1.65
CA GLU A 105 21.10 -10.21 2.32
C GLU A 105 20.83 -8.88 1.61
N LYS A 106 20.86 -8.89 0.29
CA LYS A 106 20.57 -7.70 -0.53
C LYS A 106 19.13 -7.24 -0.37
N GLU A 107 18.18 -8.17 -0.36
CA GLU A 107 16.76 -7.87 -0.12
C GLU A 107 16.53 -7.36 1.31
N LEU A 108 17.21 -7.92 2.30
CA LEU A 108 17.11 -7.47 3.68
C LEU A 108 17.64 -6.03 3.85
N GLU A 109 18.83 -5.73 3.33
CA GLU A 109 19.36 -4.37 3.36
C GLU A 109 18.45 -3.37 2.64
N GLY A 110 17.89 -3.77 1.50
CA GLY A 110 16.91 -2.98 0.76
C GLY A 110 15.65 -2.72 1.57
N SER A 111 15.14 -3.73 2.25
CA SER A 111 13.97 -3.65 3.13
C SER A 111 14.21 -2.71 4.31
N ILE A 112 15.34 -2.85 5.00
CA ILE A 112 15.71 -2.00 6.14
C ILE A 112 15.87 -0.54 5.70
N ARG A 113 16.54 -0.28 4.56
CA ARG A 113 16.65 1.10 4.02
C ARG A 113 15.29 1.70 3.72
N LYS A 114 14.39 0.94 3.09
CA LYS A 114 13.01 1.40 2.80
C LYS A 114 12.23 1.66 4.09
N ALA A 115 12.32 0.78 5.09
CA ALA A 115 11.67 0.96 6.37
C ALA A 115 12.10 2.26 7.06
N ARG A 116 13.41 2.54 7.13
CA ARG A 116 13.96 3.79 7.69
C ARG A 116 13.55 5.02 6.90
N LEU A 117 13.50 4.93 5.56
CA LEU A 117 13.02 6.01 4.70
C LEU A 117 11.55 6.34 5.01
N LEU A 118 10.71 5.31 5.07
CA LEU A 118 9.29 5.44 5.37
C LEU A 118 9.06 5.99 6.78
N ASP A 119 9.81 5.51 7.76
CA ASP A 119 9.72 5.99 9.13
C ASP A 119 10.03 7.48 9.23
N LYS A 120 11.05 7.94 8.53
CA LYS A 120 11.49 9.34 8.52
C LYS A 120 10.59 10.27 7.70
N ARG A 121 9.99 9.79 6.59
CA ARG A 121 9.36 10.64 5.58
C ARG A 121 7.86 10.48 5.45
N ALA A 122 7.26 9.45 6.06
CA ALA A 122 5.81 9.32 6.06
C ALA A 122 5.20 10.53 6.81
N PRO A 123 4.14 11.14 6.26
CA PRO A 123 3.45 12.26 6.91
C PRO A 123 3.02 11.94 8.34
N GLU A 124 2.91 12.97 9.18
CA GLU A 124 2.54 12.81 10.59
C GLU A 124 1.14 12.22 10.78
N ASP A 125 0.23 12.48 9.83
CA ASP A 125 -1.13 11.92 9.80
C ASP A 125 -1.20 10.45 9.36
N THR A 126 -0.06 9.83 9.07
CA THR A 126 0.00 8.42 8.69
C THR A 126 -0.26 7.51 9.88
N VAL A 127 -1.30 6.67 9.79
CA VAL A 127 -1.58 5.65 10.80
C VAL A 127 -0.51 4.56 10.73
N ARG A 128 0.22 4.36 11.82
CA ARG A 128 1.28 3.35 11.93
C ARG A 128 0.75 2.14 12.65
N VAL A 129 0.80 0.98 12.01
CA VAL A 129 0.30 -0.28 12.55
C VAL A 129 1.44 -1.26 12.68
N ALA A 130 1.83 -1.56 13.92
CA ALA A 130 2.87 -2.55 14.22
C ALA A 130 2.35 -3.97 13.91
N THR A 131 3.22 -4.80 13.33
CA THR A 131 2.85 -6.16 12.90
C THR A 131 3.61 -7.26 13.65
N ASP A 132 4.53 -6.91 14.54
CA ASP A 132 5.35 -7.87 15.29
C ASP A 132 4.49 -8.69 16.25
N GLY A 133 4.60 -10.01 16.18
CA GLY A 133 3.91 -10.94 17.08
C GLY A 133 2.38 -10.90 17.03
N ARG A 134 1.78 -10.20 16.06
CA ARG A 134 0.33 -10.02 15.98
C ARG A 134 -0.32 -10.92 14.93
N LEU A 135 -1.56 -11.31 15.19
CA LEU A 135 -2.37 -12.02 14.21
C LEU A 135 -2.78 -11.09 13.06
N ILE A 136 -2.79 -11.63 11.85
CA ILE A 136 -3.20 -10.88 10.64
C ILE A 136 -4.60 -10.27 10.80
N VAL A 137 -5.51 -10.98 11.49
CA VAL A 137 -6.88 -10.51 11.71
C VAL A 137 -6.91 -9.26 12.58
N ASP A 138 -6.04 -9.14 13.58
CA ASP A 138 -6.00 -7.97 14.48
C ASP A 138 -5.37 -6.76 13.79
N ILE A 139 -4.32 -6.98 13.00
CA ILE A 139 -3.74 -5.97 12.13
C ILE A 139 -4.80 -5.45 11.15
N ALA A 140 -5.53 -6.35 10.50
CA ALA A 140 -6.57 -5.99 9.54
C ALA A 140 -7.74 -5.22 10.20
N ARG A 141 -8.11 -5.52 11.45
CA ARG A 141 -9.10 -4.75 12.21
C ARG A 141 -8.65 -3.31 12.42
N GLU A 142 -7.42 -3.12 12.84
CA GLU A 142 -6.85 -1.78 13.07
C GLU A 142 -6.79 -0.96 11.77
N VAL A 143 -6.35 -1.58 10.66
CA VAL A 143 -6.36 -0.93 9.35
C VAL A 143 -7.76 -0.54 8.91
N VAL A 144 -8.76 -1.41 9.08
CA VAL A 144 -10.15 -1.11 8.71
C VAL A 144 -10.72 -0.01 9.61
N ALA A 145 -10.45 -0.04 10.91
CA ALA A 145 -10.86 1.00 11.85
C ALA A 145 -10.31 2.38 11.45
N ALA A 146 -9.04 2.45 11.03
CA ALA A 146 -8.42 3.69 10.57
C ALA A 146 -9.12 4.30 9.35
N THR A 147 -9.76 3.49 8.51
CA THR A 147 -10.49 4.01 7.34
C THR A 147 -11.89 4.55 7.67
N GLY A 148 -12.48 4.13 8.77
CA GLY A 148 -13.88 4.39 9.10
C GLY A 148 -14.87 3.73 8.13
N TRP A 149 -14.47 2.72 7.35
CA TRP A 149 -15.32 2.09 6.34
C TRP A 149 -16.31 1.07 6.90
N ALA A 150 -16.01 0.53 8.04
CA ALA A 150 -16.88 -0.38 8.77
C ALA A 150 -16.75 -0.15 10.26
N THR A 151 -17.88 -0.21 10.97
CA THR A 151 -17.86 -0.38 12.42
C THR A 151 -17.53 -1.84 12.70
N ILE A 152 -16.40 -2.08 13.34
CA ILE A 152 -16.01 -3.43 13.75
C ILE A 152 -16.35 -3.54 15.21
N ASP A 153 -17.42 -4.27 15.52
CA ASP A 153 -17.74 -4.61 16.90
C ASP A 153 -16.56 -5.39 17.48
N SER A 154 -16.02 -4.89 18.57
CA SER A 154 -15.02 -5.64 19.35
C SER A 154 -15.71 -6.88 19.95
N PRO A 155 -15.05 -8.04 20.00
CA PRO A 155 -15.62 -9.24 20.59
C PRO A 155 -15.88 -9.08 22.08
#